data_2aad23d266ed6e5abda0c93259b195ac
#
_entry.id   2aad23d266ed6e5abda0c93259b195ac
#
_cell.length_a   1.000
_cell.length_b   1.000
_cell.length_c   1.000
_cell.angle_alpha   90.00
_cell.angle_beta   90.00
_cell.angle_gamma   90.00
#
_symmetry.space_group_name_H-M   'P 1'
#
loop_
_entity.id
_entity.type
_entity.pdbx_description
1 polymer ?
#
loop_
_entity_poly.entity_id
_entity_poly.type
_entity_poly.pdbx_seq_one_letter_code
_entity_poly.pdbx_strand_id
1 'polypeptide(L)'
;MFLIYLAKLYDLLRRDTDRTRFLGSLVLVGGALFIALHAISDIGISGLLGAKLASFGSQHDQGVSYTLYLMTYGLDSVGDVFGSLFAFAAGALVIGSGVLPRWLGWASILAGILFFLQGFGLGGVIASFGLVLDLIGFVLFLIFVLVSSVILLTRKNALPHTAGGIE
;
A
#
# COMPACT_ATOMS: atom_id res chain seq x y z
N MET A 1 0.22 -6.23 11.68
CA MET A 1 0.40 -7.32 10.69
C MET A 1 1.11 -6.86 9.42
N PHE A 2 0.64 -5.80 8.74
CA PHE A 2 1.22 -5.35 7.46
C PHE A 2 2.71 -4.94 7.54
N LEU A 3 3.16 -4.28 8.60
CA LEU A 3 4.58 -3.93 8.79
C LEU A 3 5.49 -5.17 8.91
N ILE A 4 5.01 -6.24 9.53
CA ILE A 4 5.74 -7.52 9.60
C ILE A 4 5.85 -8.14 8.20
N TYR A 5 4.78 -8.07 7.41
CA TYR A 5 4.79 -8.47 6.01
C TYR A 5 5.81 -7.67 5.20
N LEU A 6 5.84 -6.33 5.33
CA LEU A 6 6.80 -5.47 4.65
C LEU A 6 8.26 -5.85 4.99
N ALA A 7 8.56 -6.08 6.27
CA ALA A 7 9.89 -6.49 6.71
C ALA A 7 10.28 -7.84 6.07
N LYS A 8 9.37 -8.81 6.05
CA LYS A 8 9.60 -10.13 5.42
C LYS A 8 9.76 -10.02 3.91
N LEU A 9 8.94 -9.20 3.26
CA LEU A 9 9.05 -8.95 1.82
C LEU A 9 10.40 -8.30 1.49
N TYR A 10 10.81 -7.31 2.29
CA TYR A 10 12.11 -6.67 2.16
C TYR A 10 13.26 -7.67 2.25
N ASP A 11 13.28 -8.50 3.30
CA ASP A 11 14.33 -9.50 3.50
C ASP A 11 14.40 -10.50 2.33
N LEU A 12 13.24 -10.91 1.81
CA LEU A 12 13.17 -11.84 0.68
C LEU A 12 13.70 -11.25 -0.63
N LEU A 13 13.37 -9.99 -0.88
CA LEU A 13 13.68 -9.33 -2.14
C LEU A 13 15.05 -8.64 -2.13
N ARG A 14 15.64 -8.46 -0.95
CA ARG A 14 16.94 -7.84 -0.78
C ARG A 14 18.03 -8.73 -1.36
N ARG A 15 18.71 -8.21 -2.38
CA ARG A 15 20.00 -8.71 -2.88
C ARG A 15 21.07 -7.66 -2.55
N ASP A 16 22.33 -8.07 -2.40
CA ASP A 16 23.45 -7.18 -2.00
C ASP A 16 23.90 -6.23 -3.10
N THR A 17 22.98 -5.63 -3.84
CA THR A 17 23.28 -4.57 -4.80
C THR A 17 22.68 -3.25 -4.32
N ASP A 18 23.35 -2.13 -4.60
CA ASP A 18 22.87 -0.80 -4.18
C ASP A 18 21.47 -0.50 -4.72
N ARG A 19 21.18 -0.93 -5.95
CA ARG A 19 19.85 -0.78 -6.55
C ARG A 19 18.77 -1.50 -5.76
N THR A 20 19.02 -2.75 -5.34
CA THR A 20 18.03 -3.53 -4.57
C THR A 20 17.86 -3.01 -3.17
N ARG A 21 18.90 -2.44 -2.56
CA ARG A 21 18.83 -1.75 -1.26
C ARG A 21 17.95 -0.51 -1.35
N PHE A 22 18.15 0.32 -2.38
CA PHE A 22 17.35 1.53 -2.60
C PHE A 22 15.87 1.18 -2.83
N LEU A 23 15.57 0.26 -3.74
CA LEU A 23 14.19 -0.17 -4.00
C LEU A 23 13.55 -0.81 -2.75
N GLY A 24 14.31 -1.58 -1.98
CA GLY A 24 13.86 -2.14 -0.71
C GLY A 24 13.48 -1.06 0.31
N SER A 25 14.27 0.00 0.40
CA SER A 25 13.95 1.15 1.26
C SER A 25 12.65 1.83 0.84
N LEU A 26 12.42 1.98 -0.47
CA LEU A 26 11.15 2.51 -0.99
C LEU A 26 9.96 1.60 -0.67
N VAL A 27 10.13 0.28 -0.70
CA VAL A 27 9.09 -0.67 -0.26
C VAL A 27 8.75 -0.47 1.21
N LEU A 28 9.75 -0.33 2.09
CA LEU A 28 9.51 -0.15 3.52
C LEU A 28 8.87 1.21 3.83
N VAL A 29 9.48 2.28 3.35
CA VAL A 29 9.03 3.64 3.66
C VAL A 29 7.70 3.93 2.97
N GLY A 30 7.58 3.62 1.68
CA GLY A 30 6.35 3.81 0.92
C GLY A 30 5.18 3.02 1.51
N GLY A 31 5.40 1.73 1.81
CA GLY A 31 4.37 0.88 2.40
C GLY A 31 3.97 1.29 3.82
N ALA A 32 4.92 1.73 4.66
CA ALA A 32 4.64 2.19 6.01
C ALA A 32 3.83 3.51 5.99
N LEU A 33 4.23 4.47 5.16
CA LEU A 33 3.52 5.74 5.01
C LEU A 33 2.15 5.57 4.37
N PHE A 34 2.03 4.69 3.35
CA PHE A 34 0.75 4.33 2.76
C PHE A 34 -0.27 3.91 3.82
N ILE A 35 0.07 2.91 4.63
CA ILE A 35 -0.83 2.41 5.66
C ILE A 35 -1.07 3.44 6.77
N ALA A 36 -0.06 4.19 7.18
CA ALA A 36 -0.22 5.19 8.24
C ALA A 36 -1.17 6.31 7.82
N LEU A 37 -1.02 6.83 6.61
CA LEU A 37 -1.85 7.93 6.10
C LEU A 37 -3.30 7.48 5.86
N HIS A 38 -3.52 6.29 5.29
CA HIS A 38 -4.87 5.73 5.14
C HIS A 38 -5.53 5.46 6.49
N ALA A 39 -4.79 4.90 7.47
CA ALA A 39 -5.35 4.69 8.80
C ALA A 39 -5.76 6.01 9.48
N ILE A 40 -5.00 7.09 9.30
CA ILE A 40 -5.36 8.41 9.83
C ILE A 40 -6.58 8.97 9.07
N SER A 41 -6.63 8.83 7.75
CA SER A 41 -7.77 9.23 6.93
C SER A 41 -9.04 8.48 7.33
N ASP A 42 -8.97 7.16 7.48
CA ASP A 42 -10.10 6.31 7.89
C ASP A 42 -10.63 6.68 9.28
N ILE A 43 -9.75 6.99 10.24
CA ILE A 43 -10.14 7.47 11.57
C ILE A 43 -10.86 8.82 11.44
N GLY A 44 -10.38 9.73 10.60
CA GLY A 44 -11.00 11.01 10.31
C GLY A 44 -12.41 10.86 9.74
N ILE A 45 -12.57 9.99 8.73
CA ILE A 45 -13.87 9.68 8.12
C ILE A 45 -14.83 9.04 9.13
N SER A 46 -14.37 8.07 9.91
CA SER A 46 -15.16 7.40 10.94
C SER A 46 -15.57 8.38 12.04
N GLY A 47 -14.70 9.30 12.43
CA GLY A 47 -15.01 10.37 13.37
C GLY A 47 -16.10 11.31 12.86
N LEU A 48 -16.04 11.70 11.58
CA LEU A 48 -17.08 12.52 10.93
C LEU A 48 -18.42 11.81 10.88
N LEU A 49 -18.44 10.52 10.53
CA LEU A 49 -19.65 9.70 10.54
C LEU A 49 -20.23 9.57 11.94
N GLY A 50 -19.40 9.32 12.94
CA GLY A 50 -19.81 9.25 14.35
C GLY A 50 -20.40 10.57 14.86
N ALA A 51 -19.76 11.69 14.55
CA ALA A 51 -20.25 13.02 14.88
C ALA A 51 -21.61 13.32 14.22
N LYS A 52 -21.78 12.91 12.96
CA LYS A 52 -23.02 13.05 12.22
C LYS A 52 -24.15 12.21 12.81
N LEU A 53 -23.86 10.99 13.23
CA LEU A 53 -24.82 10.10 13.90
C LEU A 53 -25.19 10.58 15.31
N ALA A 54 -24.26 11.23 16.02
CA ALA A 54 -24.49 11.77 17.36
C ALA A 54 -25.24 13.11 17.37
N SER A 55 -25.84 13.55 16.27
CA SER A 55 -26.55 14.85 16.13
C SER A 55 -25.65 16.08 16.28
N PHE A 56 -24.35 15.88 16.49
CA PHE A 56 -23.38 16.96 16.64
C PHE A 56 -23.23 17.77 15.35
N GLY A 57 -23.42 17.11 14.21
CA GLY A 57 -23.31 17.72 12.89
C GLY A 57 -24.60 18.31 12.33
N SER A 58 -25.76 18.09 12.97
CA SER A 58 -27.05 18.56 12.42
C SER A 58 -27.28 20.06 12.62
N GLN A 59 -26.55 20.69 13.53
CA GLN A 59 -26.77 22.09 13.89
C GLN A 59 -25.57 23.00 13.64
N HIS A 60 -24.39 22.50 13.35
CA HIS A 60 -23.19 23.34 13.44
C HIS A 60 -22.20 23.09 12.33
N ASP A 61 -21.80 24.18 11.79
CA ASP A 61 -20.60 24.51 11.03
C ASP A 61 -20.28 23.55 9.87
N GLN A 62 -21.00 23.73 8.78
CA GLN A 62 -20.68 23.12 7.49
C GLN A 62 -19.20 23.35 7.12
N GLY A 63 -18.61 24.47 7.61
CA GLY A 63 -17.21 24.79 7.40
C GLY A 63 -16.26 23.82 8.08
N VAL A 64 -16.51 23.45 9.34
CA VAL A 64 -15.66 22.47 10.06
C VAL A 64 -15.76 21.09 9.43
N SER A 65 -16.98 20.64 9.13
CA SER A 65 -17.19 19.33 8.48
C SER A 65 -16.54 19.27 7.08
N TYR A 66 -16.63 20.34 6.32
CA TYR A 66 -16.00 20.45 5.01
C TYR A 66 -14.46 20.47 5.12
N THR A 67 -13.92 21.23 6.08
CA THR A 67 -12.47 21.28 6.31
C THR A 67 -11.91 19.91 6.72
N LEU A 68 -12.59 19.21 7.62
CA LEU A 68 -12.19 17.84 8.00
C LEU A 68 -12.27 16.88 6.83
N TYR A 69 -13.30 16.98 6.01
CA TYR A 69 -13.42 16.18 4.78
C TYR A 69 -12.24 16.43 3.83
N LEU A 70 -11.88 17.70 3.58
CA LEU A 70 -10.76 18.05 2.72
C LEU A 70 -9.42 17.55 3.30
N MET A 71 -9.24 17.64 4.61
CA MET A 71 -8.02 17.14 5.27
C MET A 71 -7.90 15.62 5.15
N THR A 72 -8.98 14.89 5.40
CA THR A 72 -8.98 13.42 5.25
C THR A 72 -8.76 13.00 3.82
N TYR A 73 -9.42 13.63 2.87
CA TYR A 73 -9.23 13.39 1.44
C TYR A 73 -7.79 13.71 0.98
N GLY A 74 -7.21 14.80 1.49
CA GLY A 74 -5.81 15.16 1.22
C GLY A 74 -4.83 14.13 1.77
N LEU A 75 -5.05 13.62 2.99
CA LEU A 75 -4.22 12.57 3.58
C LEU A 75 -4.31 11.27 2.79
N ASP A 76 -5.50 10.91 2.33
CA ASP A 76 -5.73 9.73 1.49
C ASP A 76 -4.96 9.84 0.17
N SER A 77 -5.10 10.98 -0.52
CA SER A 77 -4.38 11.26 -1.77
C SER A 77 -2.85 11.21 -1.59
N VAL A 78 -2.31 11.75 -0.50
CA VAL A 78 -0.88 11.64 -0.19
C VAL A 78 -0.51 10.19 0.11
N GLY A 79 -1.37 9.45 0.80
CA GLY A 79 -1.25 8.02 1.03
C GLY A 79 -1.09 7.24 -0.27
N ASP A 80 -1.93 7.53 -1.27
CA ASP A 80 -1.87 6.90 -2.59
C ASP A 80 -0.55 7.16 -3.32
N VAL A 81 0.02 8.36 -3.20
CA VAL A 81 1.37 8.65 -3.75
C VAL A 81 2.41 7.72 -3.13
N PHE A 82 2.38 7.52 -1.80
CA PHE A 82 3.30 6.57 -1.15
C PHE A 82 2.98 5.11 -1.48
N GLY A 83 1.71 4.77 -1.65
CA GLY A 83 1.25 3.48 -2.17
C GLY A 83 1.79 3.19 -3.56
N SER A 84 1.82 4.21 -4.43
CA SER A 84 2.40 4.09 -5.77
C SER A 84 3.90 3.82 -5.71
N LEU A 85 4.65 4.52 -4.87
CA LEU A 85 6.09 4.29 -4.66
C LEU A 85 6.37 2.88 -4.16
N PHE A 86 5.60 2.41 -3.16
CA PHE A 86 5.66 1.02 -2.70
C PHE A 86 5.43 0.05 -3.84
N ALA A 87 4.34 0.21 -4.59
CA ALA A 87 3.92 -0.72 -5.63
C ALA A 87 4.91 -0.78 -6.80
N PHE A 88 5.46 0.36 -7.23
CA PHE A 88 6.51 0.39 -8.26
C PHE A 88 7.80 -0.28 -7.79
N ALA A 89 8.26 0.04 -6.57
CA ALA A 89 9.48 -0.54 -6.02
C ALA A 89 9.35 -2.04 -5.81
N ALA A 90 8.23 -2.50 -5.23
CA ALA A 90 7.94 -3.92 -5.03
C ALA A 90 7.83 -4.66 -6.36
N GLY A 91 7.11 -4.10 -7.34
CA GLY A 91 6.97 -4.67 -8.67
C GLY A 91 8.31 -4.83 -9.39
N ALA A 92 9.15 -3.78 -9.36
CA ALA A 92 10.50 -3.82 -9.95
C ALA A 92 11.40 -4.88 -9.28
N LEU A 93 11.35 -4.99 -7.95
CA LEU A 93 12.09 -6.00 -7.21
C LEU A 93 11.60 -7.42 -7.53
N VAL A 94 10.29 -7.64 -7.62
CA VAL A 94 9.72 -8.95 -7.98
C VAL A 94 10.16 -9.37 -9.37
N ILE A 95 10.08 -8.48 -10.35
CA ILE A 95 10.49 -8.77 -11.74
C ILE A 95 12.00 -9.03 -11.81
N GLY A 96 12.80 -8.25 -11.10
CA GLY A 96 14.26 -8.36 -11.12
C GLY A 96 14.81 -9.52 -10.31
N SER A 97 14.14 -9.92 -9.20
CA SER A 97 14.62 -10.99 -8.33
C SER A 97 14.31 -12.40 -8.85
N GLY A 98 13.20 -12.56 -9.59
CA GLY A 98 12.69 -13.86 -10.00
C GLY A 98 12.21 -14.75 -8.83
N VAL A 99 12.14 -14.21 -7.61
CA VAL A 99 11.73 -14.94 -6.40
C VAL A 99 10.22 -15.17 -6.39
N LEU A 100 9.46 -14.20 -6.88
CA LEU A 100 8.02 -14.27 -7.04
C LEU A 100 7.67 -14.35 -8.52
N PRO A 101 6.46 -14.83 -8.88
CA PRO A 101 6.02 -14.87 -10.28
C PRO A 101 6.03 -13.48 -10.92
N ARG A 102 6.54 -13.36 -12.12
CA ARG A 102 6.67 -12.05 -12.83
C ARG A 102 5.35 -11.33 -13.02
N TRP A 103 4.24 -12.06 -13.24
CA TRP A 103 2.92 -11.45 -13.37
C TRP A 103 2.51 -10.64 -12.13
N LEU A 104 2.93 -11.10 -10.95
CA LEU A 104 2.67 -10.42 -9.68
C LEU A 104 3.41 -9.08 -9.62
N GLY A 105 4.63 -9.02 -10.15
CA GLY A 105 5.37 -7.77 -10.30
C GLY A 105 4.66 -6.78 -11.24
N TRP A 106 4.13 -7.26 -12.37
CA TRP A 106 3.35 -6.42 -13.29
C TRP A 106 2.03 -5.96 -12.68
N ALA A 107 1.33 -6.83 -11.94
CA ALA A 107 0.11 -6.46 -11.20
C ALA A 107 0.41 -5.35 -10.17
N SER A 108 1.54 -5.44 -9.46
CA SER A 108 1.98 -4.41 -8.52
C SER A 108 2.27 -3.08 -9.23
N ILE A 109 2.96 -3.10 -10.38
CA ILE A 109 3.21 -1.88 -11.18
C ILE A 109 1.90 -1.25 -11.65
N LEU A 110 0.94 -2.05 -12.11
CA LEU A 110 -0.36 -1.55 -12.52
C LEU A 110 -1.12 -0.91 -11.34
N ALA A 111 -1.12 -1.55 -10.17
CA ALA A 111 -1.66 -0.95 -8.96
C ALA A 111 -0.99 0.40 -8.64
N GLY A 112 0.34 0.47 -8.77
CA GLY A 112 1.11 1.70 -8.59
C GLY A 112 0.70 2.82 -9.54
N ILE A 113 0.43 2.51 -10.81
CA ILE A 113 -0.09 3.50 -11.79
C ILE A 113 -1.46 4.02 -11.34
N LEU A 114 -2.35 3.14 -10.90
CA LEU A 114 -3.69 3.53 -10.46
C LEU A 114 -3.65 4.41 -9.20
N PHE A 115 -2.86 4.04 -8.19
CA PHE A 115 -2.63 4.86 -7.00
C PHE A 115 -1.99 6.22 -7.35
N PHE A 116 -1.03 6.24 -8.27
CA PHE A 116 -0.42 7.49 -8.72
C PHE A 116 -1.45 8.43 -9.35
N LEU A 117 -2.28 7.92 -10.25
CA LEU A 117 -3.34 8.70 -10.88
C LEU A 117 -4.35 9.24 -9.86
N GLN A 118 -4.69 8.43 -8.85
CA GLN A 118 -5.60 8.79 -7.78
C GLN A 118 -4.98 9.86 -6.86
N GLY A 119 -3.75 9.65 -6.41
CA GLY A 119 -3.05 10.55 -5.49
C GLY A 119 -2.81 11.95 -6.06
N PHE A 120 -2.66 12.08 -7.39
CA PHE A 120 -2.57 13.39 -8.06
C PHE A 120 -3.92 14.03 -8.42
N GLY A 121 -5.03 13.48 -7.90
CA GLY A 121 -6.36 14.06 -8.09
C GLY A 121 -6.93 13.91 -9.50
N LEU A 122 -6.26 13.12 -10.37
CA LEU A 122 -6.79 12.84 -11.70
C LEU A 122 -8.09 12.04 -11.64
N GLY A 123 -8.32 11.31 -10.54
CA GLY A 123 -9.61 10.72 -10.21
C GLY A 123 -10.74 11.75 -10.07
N GLY A 124 -10.44 12.97 -9.61
CA GLY A 124 -11.41 14.06 -9.50
C GLY A 124 -11.81 14.67 -10.84
N VAL A 125 -10.89 14.68 -11.81
CA VAL A 125 -11.17 15.18 -13.19
C VAL A 125 -12.03 14.16 -13.95
N ILE A 126 -11.92 12.88 -13.60
CA ILE A 126 -12.70 11.77 -14.16
C ILE A 126 -13.63 11.24 -13.08
N ALA A 127 -14.36 12.13 -12.39
CA ALA A 127 -15.13 11.83 -11.18
C ALA A 127 -16.03 10.60 -11.28
N SER A 128 -16.51 10.24 -12.47
CA SER A 128 -17.30 9.03 -12.70
C SER A 128 -16.48 7.74 -12.69
N PHE A 129 -15.16 7.81 -12.89
CA PHE A 129 -14.27 6.66 -12.95
C PHE A 129 -13.32 6.57 -11.75
N GLY A 130 -13.16 7.62 -10.96
CA GLY A 130 -12.21 7.68 -9.84
C GLY A 130 -12.42 6.53 -8.86
N LEU A 131 -13.64 6.30 -8.42
CA LEU A 131 -13.98 5.22 -7.50
C LEU A 131 -13.71 3.82 -8.08
N VAL A 132 -13.94 3.64 -9.38
CA VAL A 132 -13.68 2.35 -10.06
C VAL A 132 -12.18 2.11 -10.20
N LEU A 133 -11.39 3.14 -10.53
CA LEU A 133 -9.94 3.05 -10.63
C LEU A 133 -9.31 2.75 -9.27
N ASP A 134 -9.77 3.42 -8.22
CA ASP A 134 -9.34 3.17 -6.85
C ASP A 134 -9.63 1.74 -6.42
N LEU A 135 -10.86 1.27 -6.62
CA LEU A 135 -11.24 -0.10 -6.31
C LEU A 135 -10.37 -1.13 -7.06
N ILE A 136 -10.10 -0.92 -8.34
CA ILE A 136 -9.24 -1.82 -9.13
C ILE A 136 -7.81 -1.78 -8.57
N GLY A 137 -7.26 -0.61 -8.28
CA GLY A 137 -5.93 -0.44 -7.69
C GLY A 137 -5.81 -1.17 -6.36
N PHE A 138 -6.81 -1.00 -5.50
CA PHE A 138 -6.87 -1.66 -4.20
C PHE A 138 -6.99 -3.18 -4.31
N VAL A 139 -7.83 -3.69 -5.20
CA VAL A 139 -7.95 -5.14 -5.44
C VAL A 139 -6.64 -5.74 -5.94
N LEU A 140 -5.96 -5.08 -6.88
CA LEU A 140 -4.64 -5.53 -7.35
C LEU A 140 -3.60 -5.53 -6.23
N PHE A 141 -3.60 -4.50 -5.39
CA PHE A 141 -2.76 -4.42 -4.20
C PHE A 141 -3.05 -5.57 -3.22
N LEU A 142 -4.32 -5.86 -2.92
CA LEU A 142 -4.71 -6.99 -2.07
C LEU A 142 -4.25 -8.31 -2.66
N ILE A 143 -4.43 -8.54 -3.96
CA ILE A 143 -3.95 -9.75 -4.64
C ILE A 143 -2.44 -9.87 -4.48
N PHE A 144 -1.70 -8.78 -4.70
CA PHE A 144 -0.25 -8.76 -4.52
C PHE A 144 0.14 -9.16 -3.09
N VAL A 145 -0.46 -8.54 -2.07
CA VAL A 145 -0.16 -8.81 -0.66
C VAL A 145 -0.52 -10.24 -0.28
N LEU A 146 -1.70 -10.72 -0.66
CA LEU A 146 -2.17 -12.07 -0.32
C LEU A 146 -1.30 -13.15 -0.98
N VAL A 147 -1.09 -13.05 -2.29
CA VAL A 147 -0.32 -14.06 -3.03
C VAL A 147 1.13 -14.09 -2.58
N SER A 148 1.76 -12.92 -2.43
CA SER A 148 3.14 -12.85 -1.93
C SER A 148 3.25 -13.37 -0.49
N SER A 149 2.26 -13.09 0.38
CA SER A 149 2.22 -13.62 1.75
C SER A 149 2.14 -15.15 1.78
N VAL A 150 1.28 -15.75 0.95
CA VAL A 150 1.16 -17.21 0.83
C VAL A 150 2.49 -17.82 0.37
N ILE A 151 3.11 -17.25 -0.66
CA ILE A 151 4.40 -17.73 -1.17
C ILE A 151 5.50 -17.60 -0.10
N LEU A 152 5.52 -16.50 0.66
CA LEU A 152 6.46 -16.30 1.76
C LEU A 152 6.31 -17.34 2.87
N LEU A 153 5.08 -17.70 3.22
CA LEU A 153 4.79 -18.70 4.26
C LEU A 153 5.17 -20.10 3.80
N THR A 154 4.86 -20.46 2.56
CA THR A 154 5.15 -21.80 2.03
C THR A 154 6.64 -22.04 1.81
N ARG A 155 7.40 -21.01 1.38
CA ARG A 155 8.86 -21.16 1.19
C ARG A 155 9.64 -21.26 2.48
N LYS A 156 9.16 -20.72 3.59
CA LYS A 156 9.82 -20.85 4.90
C LYS A 156 9.97 -22.32 5.34
N ASN A 157 9.04 -23.16 4.90
CA ASN A 157 9.05 -24.60 5.22
C ASN A 157 9.95 -25.41 4.27
N ALA A 158 10.52 -24.80 3.23
CA ALA A 158 11.36 -25.48 2.24
C ALA A 158 12.88 -25.24 2.43
N LEU A 159 13.29 -24.44 3.42
CA LEU A 159 14.70 -24.31 3.75
C LEU A 159 15.14 -25.56 4.53
N PRO A 160 16.07 -26.39 4.01
CA PRO A 160 16.63 -27.47 4.79
C PRO A 160 17.29 -26.84 6.02
N HIS A 161 16.97 -27.35 7.19
CA HIS A 161 17.82 -27.19 8.36
C HIS A 161 19.20 -27.70 7.96
N THR A 162 20.11 -26.79 7.61
CA THR A 162 21.52 -27.10 7.65
C THR A 162 21.83 -27.39 9.10
N ALA A 163 21.70 -28.68 9.46
CA ALA A 163 22.24 -29.18 10.69
C ALA A 163 23.72 -28.79 10.68
N GLY A 164 24.06 -27.84 11.54
CA GLY A 164 25.44 -27.50 11.81
C GLY A 164 26.14 -28.76 12.35
N GLY A 165 26.86 -29.44 11.49
CA GLY A 165 27.93 -30.32 11.91
C GLY A 165 29.07 -29.43 12.38
N ILE A 166 29.15 -29.22 13.68
CA ILE A 166 30.37 -28.84 14.35
C ILE A 166 31.02 -30.16 14.69
N GLU A 167 32.01 -30.55 13.92
CA GLU A 167 33.09 -31.45 14.38
C GLU A 167 34.40 -30.67 14.34
#